data_60407e6e98738d6dbb33dd4b54cc78a6
#
_entry.id   60407e6e98738d6dbb33dd4b54cc78a6
#
_cell.length_a   1.000
_cell.length_b   1.000
_cell.length_c   1.000
_cell.angle_alpha   90.00
_cell.angle_beta   90.00
_cell.angle_gamma   90.00
#
_symmetry.space_group_name_H-M   'P 1'
#
loop_
_entity.id
_entity.type
_entity.pdbx_description
1 polymer ?
#
loop_
_entity_poly.entity_id
_entity_poly.type
_entity_poly.pdbx_seq_one_letter_code
_entity_poly.pdbx_strand_id
1 'polypeptide(L)'
;MVPTWLILSATAVLLGLWLALAAWVVGARLAHDRRIRLRRRDAGQLADGADPKRWSRRRLWRTADGDWAPGAAAAARELVSRDGRRLRRLANRQDHRRSHALRVLTRGGSPFAFRLLRTALDNGDADVRAAIVAIATEQHTPSADELLLQVLIDGSHPRSRTATELTPRARRLVPYLIDLSDHTEAEVRYWALMLLRDASDKPGAKAAAVRCSTDPSGTVRSAAARLLGATRVADVQHVLRPLLTDEIFFVRSHAARAVGEIDAENLAGDVAALLADTSWWVRAAAKESLLLLGDNGLEAATEMLQDADGFARDGAREVVSAFRREARPLELVG
;
A
#
# COMPACT_ATOMS: atom_id res chain seq x y z
N MET A 1 -51.42 -26.09 -21.41
CA MET A 1 -51.59 -25.10 -20.31
C MET A 1 -51.10 -25.73 -19.02
N VAL A 2 -50.13 -25.10 -18.33
CA VAL A 2 -49.66 -25.59 -17.04
C VAL A 2 -50.74 -25.32 -15.99
N PRO A 3 -51.15 -26.31 -15.19
CA PRO A 3 -52.24 -26.11 -14.22
C PRO A 3 -51.82 -25.09 -13.14
N THR A 4 -52.72 -24.16 -12.82
CA THR A 4 -52.48 -23.06 -11.88
C THR A 4 -52.02 -23.52 -10.48
N TRP A 5 -52.49 -24.68 -10.03
CA TRP A 5 -52.07 -25.27 -8.74
C TRP A 5 -50.59 -25.66 -8.71
N LEU A 6 -49.99 -26.04 -9.85
CA LEU A 6 -48.57 -26.37 -9.99
C LEU A 6 -47.70 -25.10 -9.86
N ILE A 7 -48.16 -23.99 -10.40
CA ILE A 7 -47.49 -22.71 -10.28
C ILE A 7 -47.56 -22.22 -8.82
N LEU A 8 -48.69 -22.31 -8.18
CA LEU A 8 -48.85 -21.91 -6.78
C LEU A 8 -48.04 -22.76 -5.82
N SER A 9 -47.96 -24.09 -6.05
CA SER A 9 -47.13 -24.96 -5.21
C SER A 9 -45.61 -24.69 -5.39
N ALA A 10 -45.18 -24.45 -6.64
CA ALA A 10 -43.78 -24.10 -6.92
C ALA A 10 -43.37 -22.74 -6.30
N THR A 11 -44.28 -21.73 -6.40
CA THR A 11 -43.99 -20.44 -5.75
C THR A 11 -44.00 -20.52 -4.24
N ALA A 12 -44.83 -21.32 -3.61
CA ALA A 12 -44.86 -21.55 -2.17
C ALA A 12 -43.56 -22.24 -1.69
N VAL A 13 -43.06 -23.24 -2.43
CA VAL A 13 -41.80 -23.93 -2.15
C VAL A 13 -40.63 -22.95 -2.29
N LEU A 14 -40.56 -22.16 -3.36
CA LEU A 14 -39.51 -21.16 -3.56
C LEU A 14 -39.53 -20.09 -2.47
N LEU A 15 -40.66 -19.60 -2.05
CA LEU A 15 -40.82 -18.67 -0.96
C LEU A 15 -40.31 -19.28 0.37
N GLY A 16 -40.67 -20.53 0.64
CA GLY A 16 -40.21 -21.27 1.80
C GLY A 16 -38.68 -21.43 1.87
N LEU A 17 -38.08 -21.79 0.72
CA LEU A 17 -36.63 -21.89 0.59
C LEU A 17 -35.93 -20.53 0.77
N TRP A 18 -36.51 -19.47 0.20
CA TRP A 18 -35.98 -18.12 0.37
C TRP A 18 -36.03 -17.65 1.82
N LEU A 19 -37.15 -17.88 2.52
CA LEU A 19 -37.30 -17.56 3.94
C LEU A 19 -36.34 -18.36 4.80
N ALA A 20 -36.14 -19.65 4.52
CA ALA A 20 -35.19 -20.49 5.22
C ALA A 20 -33.74 -20.00 5.01
N LEU A 21 -33.39 -19.63 3.79
CA LEU A 21 -32.07 -19.06 3.47
C LEU A 21 -31.89 -17.71 4.18
N ALA A 22 -32.86 -16.83 4.14
CA ALA A 22 -32.83 -15.53 4.82
C ALA A 22 -32.66 -15.71 6.35
N ALA A 23 -33.41 -16.62 6.97
CA ALA A 23 -33.30 -16.93 8.39
C ALA A 23 -31.92 -17.52 8.74
N TRP A 24 -31.37 -18.38 7.86
CA TRP A 24 -30.02 -18.92 8.01
C TRP A 24 -28.94 -17.84 7.93
N VAL A 25 -29.02 -16.93 6.94
CA VAL A 25 -28.08 -15.80 6.79
C VAL A 25 -28.14 -14.87 7.99
N VAL A 26 -29.35 -14.50 8.45
CA VAL A 26 -29.52 -13.66 9.64
C VAL A 26 -28.98 -14.36 10.88
N GLY A 27 -29.29 -15.64 11.07
CA GLY A 27 -28.78 -16.45 12.18
C GLY A 27 -27.25 -16.56 12.18
N ALA A 28 -26.64 -16.78 11.01
CA ALA A 28 -25.20 -16.84 10.83
C ALA A 28 -24.55 -15.49 11.17
N ARG A 29 -25.15 -14.37 10.73
CA ARG A 29 -24.67 -13.01 11.03
C ARG A 29 -24.73 -12.71 12.53
N LEU A 30 -25.85 -13.00 13.18
CA LEU A 30 -26.01 -12.82 14.65
C LEU A 30 -25.02 -13.66 15.43
N ALA A 31 -24.79 -14.91 15.02
CA ALA A 31 -23.78 -15.78 15.64
C ALA A 31 -22.36 -15.26 15.44
N HIS A 32 -22.05 -14.69 14.27
CA HIS A 32 -20.78 -14.05 13.98
C HIS A 32 -20.56 -12.83 14.88
N ASP A 33 -21.51 -11.90 14.93
CA ASP A 33 -21.44 -10.69 15.77
C ASP A 33 -21.32 -11.04 17.27
N ARG A 34 -22.04 -12.08 17.73
CA ARG A 34 -21.90 -12.57 19.09
C ARG A 34 -20.48 -13.09 19.37
N ARG A 35 -19.86 -13.81 18.41
CA ARG A 35 -18.47 -14.27 18.56
C ARG A 35 -17.49 -13.12 18.66
N ILE A 36 -17.65 -12.10 17.83
CA ILE A 36 -16.80 -10.88 17.86
C ILE A 36 -16.94 -10.17 19.20
N ARG A 37 -18.17 -9.92 19.68
CA ARG A 37 -18.41 -9.29 20.99
C ARG A 37 -17.77 -10.08 22.15
N LEU A 38 -17.89 -11.41 22.14
CA LEU A 38 -17.26 -12.25 23.15
C LEU A 38 -15.73 -12.19 23.10
N ARG A 39 -15.12 -12.17 21.89
CA ARG A 39 -13.68 -12.02 21.73
C ARG A 39 -13.18 -10.69 22.28
N ARG A 40 -13.86 -9.59 21.92
CA ARG A 40 -13.52 -8.23 22.43
C ARG A 40 -13.66 -8.14 23.94
N ARG A 41 -14.73 -8.67 24.51
CA ARG A 41 -14.93 -8.71 25.96
C ARG A 41 -13.83 -9.49 26.67
N ASP A 42 -13.54 -10.70 26.17
CA ASP A 42 -12.51 -11.55 26.76
C ASP A 42 -11.11 -10.88 26.63
N ALA A 43 -10.79 -10.27 25.49
CA ALA A 43 -9.54 -9.54 25.30
C ALA A 43 -9.44 -8.32 26.25
N GLY A 44 -10.53 -7.57 26.43
CA GLY A 44 -10.60 -6.46 27.40
C GLY A 44 -10.32 -6.92 28.82
N GLN A 45 -10.94 -8.01 29.27
CA GLN A 45 -10.69 -8.55 30.62
C GLN A 45 -9.22 -8.91 30.85
N LEU A 46 -8.52 -9.43 29.84
CA LEU A 46 -7.08 -9.73 29.96
C LEU A 46 -6.23 -8.46 29.92
N ALA A 47 -6.64 -7.45 29.16
CA ALA A 47 -5.99 -6.14 29.15
C ALA A 47 -6.12 -5.45 30.52
N ASP A 48 -7.27 -5.63 31.19
CA ASP A 48 -7.58 -5.11 32.53
C ASP A 48 -6.96 -5.95 33.67
N GLY A 49 -6.10 -6.91 33.35
CA GLY A 49 -5.31 -7.66 34.34
C GLY A 49 -5.92 -9.00 34.79
N ALA A 50 -6.94 -9.52 34.13
CA ALA A 50 -7.44 -10.87 34.44
C ALA A 50 -6.36 -11.94 34.21
N ASP A 51 -6.23 -12.90 35.13
CA ASP A 51 -5.24 -13.97 35.04
C ASP A 51 -5.62 -15.02 33.97
N PRO A 52 -4.86 -15.09 32.85
CA PRO A 52 -5.15 -16.04 31.77
C PRO A 52 -4.98 -17.49 32.19
N LYS A 53 -4.23 -17.78 33.25
CA LYS A 53 -4.02 -19.13 33.81
C LYS A 53 -5.32 -19.77 34.30
N ARG A 54 -6.31 -18.96 34.70
CA ARG A 54 -7.63 -19.44 35.16
C ARG A 54 -8.60 -19.76 34.04
N TRP A 55 -8.23 -19.48 32.79
CA TRP A 55 -9.13 -19.62 31.63
C TRP A 55 -9.05 -21.01 31.00
N SER A 56 -10.18 -21.49 30.48
CA SER A 56 -10.23 -22.72 29.71
C SER A 56 -9.48 -22.58 28.39
N ARG A 57 -8.92 -23.68 27.88
CA ARG A 57 -8.27 -23.69 26.54
C ARG A 57 -9.15 -23.12 25.43
N ARG A 58 -10.45 -23.47 25.42
CA ARG A 58 -11.40 -22.98 24.42
C ARG A 58 -11.56 -21.46 24.47
N ARG A 59 -11.58 -20.88 25.68
CA ARG A 59 -11.66 -19.43 25.86
C ARG A 59 -10.38 -18.74 25.42
N LEU A 60 -9.23 -19.24 25.85
CA LEU A 60 -7.92 -18.73 25.43
C LEU A 60 -7.76 -18.78 23.90
N TRP A 61 -8.10 -19.92 23.27
CA TRP A 61 -8.01 -20.07 21.82
C TRP A 61 -8.88 -19.05 21.09
N ARG A 62 -10.13 -18.90 21.50
CA ARG A 62 -11.06 -17.93 20.92
C ARG A 62 -10.54 -16.48 21.00
N THR A 63 -9.94 -16.12 22.15
CA THR A 63 -9.40 -14.77 22.38
C THR A 63 -8.10 -14.54 21.63
N ALA A 64 -7.18 -15.51 21.65
CA ALA A 64 -5.89 -15.44 20.95
C ALA A 64 -6.01 -15.35 19.43
N ASP A 65 -7.07 -15.91 18.85
CA ASP A 65 -7.36 -15.88 17.41
C ASP A 65 -8.20 -14.65 16.97
N GLY A 66 -8.62 -13.81 17.90
CA GLY A 66 -9.42 -12.61 17.63
C GLY A 66 -8.60 -11.47 17.05
N ASP A 67 -9.25 -10.29 16.94
CA ASP A 67 -8.59 -9.06 16.51
C ASP A 67 -7.39 -8.74 17.42
N TRP A 68 -6.37 -8.06 16.85
CA TRP A 68 -5.19 -7.68 17.61
C TRP A 68 -5.54 -6.75 18.77
N ALA A 69 -5.25 -7.21 19.98
CA ALA A 69 -5.39 -6.44 21.20
C ALA A 69 -4.41 -6.99 22.25
N PRO A 70 -4.00 -6.21 23.27
CA PRO A 70 -3.11 -6.67 24.35
C PRO A 70 -3.59 -7.96 25.00
N GLY A 71 -4.89 -8.10 25.20
CA GLY A 71 -5.51 -9.31 25.73
C GLY A 71 -5.37 -10.54 24.82
N ALA A 72 -5.41 -10.37 23.49
CA ALA A 72 -5.18 -11.47 22.56
C ALA A 72 -3.74 -11.99 22.65
N ALA A 73 -2.76 -11.12 22.79
CA ALA A 73 -1.37 -11.50 22.99
C ALA A 73 -1.16 -12.25 24.31
N ALA A 74 -1.79 -11.81 25.40
CA ALA A 74 -1.75 -12.51 26.68
C ALA A 74 -2.36 -13.91 26.62
N ALA A 75 -3.51 -14.05 25.96
CA ALA A 75 -4.15 -15.37 25.72
C ALA A 75 -3.26 -16.27 24.86
N ALA A 76 -2.62 -15.71 23.82
CA ALA A 76 -1.72 -16.46 22.95
C ALA A 76 -0.47 -16.94 23.69
N ARG A 77 0.17 -16.10 24.51
CA ARG A 77 1.31 -16.50 25.37
C ARG A 77 0.96 -17.67 26.28
N GLU A 78 -0.20 -17.60 26.94
CA GLU A 78 -0.64 -18.68 27.83
C GLU A 78 -0.93 -19.97 27.04
N LEU A 79 -1.53 -19.90 25.85
CA LEU A 79 -1.72 -21.07 24.99
C LEU A 79 -0.40 -21.67 24.50
N VAL A 80 0.57 -20.85 24.12
CA VAL A 80 1.90 -21.32 23.72
C VAL A 80 2.59 -22.03 24.88
N SER A 81 2.48 -21.50 26.09
CA SER A 81 3.02 -22.14 27.29
C SER A 81 2.39 -23.52 27.54
N ARG A 82 1.06 -23.62 27.46
CA ARG A 82 0.34 -24.87 27.75
C ARG A 82 0.39 -25.92 26.65
N ASP A 83 0.19 -25.47 25.41
CA ASP A 83 -0.09 -26.34 24.26
C ASP A 83 0.89 -26.14 23.10
N GLY A 84 2.07 -25.57 23.28
CA GLY A 84 3.01 -25.20 22.23
C GLY A 84 3.38 -26.36 21.29
N ARG A 85 3.51 -27.60 21.81
CA ARG A 85 3.75 -28.81 20.97
C ARG A 85 2.57 -29.11 20.05
N ARG A 86 1.34 -28.93 20.54
CA ARG A 86 0.12 -29.14 19.75
C ARG A 86 -0.04 -28.05 18.67
N LEU A 87 0.19 -26.80 19.06
CA LEU A 87 0.16 -25.67 18.12
C LEU A 87 1.15 -25.83 16.97
N ARG A 88 2.39 -26.28 17.24
CA ARG A 88 3.39 -26.58 16.21
C ARG A 88 2.94 -27.70 15.27
N ARG A 89 2.32 -28.75 15.80
CA ARG A 89 1.75 -29.83 14.97
C ARG A 89 0.62 -29.34 14.07
N LEU A 90 -0.26 -28.45 14.58
CA LEU A 90 -1.32 -27.83 13.78
C LEU A 90 -0.77 -26.88 12.71
N ALA A 91 0.27 -26.13 13.02
CA ALA A 91 0.94 -25.22 12.07
C ALA A 91 1.60 -25.96 10.88
N ASN A 92 1.96 -27.24 11.07
CA ASN A 92 2.53 -28.08 10.02
C ASN A 92 1.47 -28.88 9.21
N ARG A 93 0.18 -28.77 9.56
CA ARG A 93 -0.89 -29.41 8.77
C ARG A 93 -1.24 -28.59 7.54
N GLN A 94 -1.85 -29.25 6.54
CA GLN A 94 -2.37 -28.60 5.34
C GLN A 94 -3.89 -28.43 5.42
N ASP A 95 -4.39 -27.85 6.53
CA ASP A 95 -5.81 -27.59 6.75
C ASP A 95 -6.06 -26.14 7.22
N HIS A 96 -7.33 -25.74 7.25
CA HIS A 96 -7.78 -24.42 7.69
C HIS A 96 -7.30 -24.00 9.11
N ARG A 97 -6.82 -24.94 9.92
CA ARG A 97 -6.31 -24.69 11.28
C ARG A 97 -4.87 -24.21 11.29
N ARG A 98 -4.16 -24.35 10.16
CA ARG A 98 -2.76 -23.94 10.00
C ARG A 98 -2.58 -22.46 10.28
N SER A 99 -3.32 -21.60 9.57
CA SER A 99 -3.24 -20.14 9.72
C SER A 99 -3.58 -19.67 11.14
N HIS A 100 -4.60 -20.25 11.76
CA HIS A 100 -4.95 -19.96 13.15
C HIS A 100 -3.83 -20.35 14.14
N ALA A 101 -3.23 -21.54 13.96
CA ALA A 101 -2.13 -21.99 14.82
C ALA A 101 -0.88 -21.11 14.65
N LEU A 102 -0.55 -20.71 13.40
CA LEU A 102 0.54 -19.79 13.11
C LEU A 102 0.32 -18.42 13.75
N ARG A 103 -0.89 -17.86 13.65
CA ARG A 103 -1.24 -16.60 14.30
C ARG A 103 -1.05 -16.66 15.82
N VAL A 104 -1.55 -17.72 16.47
CA VAL A 104 -1.40 -17.89 17.92
C VAL A 104 0.07 -18.06 18.32
N LEU A 105 0.85 -18.84 17.58
CA LEU A 105 2.30 -19.01 17.83
C LEU A 105 3.05 -17.70 17.72
N THR A 106 2.73 -16.89 16.70
CA THR A 106 3.38 -15.60 16.46
C THR A 106 3.02 -14.58 17.54
N ARG A 107 1.73 -14.41 17.83
CA ARG A 107 1.25 -13.51 18.89
C ARG A 107 1.74 -13.92 20.28
N GLY A 108 1.92 -15.20 20.51
CA GLY A 108 2.44 -15.77 21.76
C GLY A 108 3.94 -15.68 21.91
N GLY A 109 4.67 -15.13 20.94
CA GLY A 109 6.13 -14.96 20.98
C GLY A 109 6.90 -16.28 20.88
N SER A 110 6.36 -17.28 20.18
CA SER A 110 7.07 -18.55 19.96
C SER A 110 8.33 -18.33 19.13
N PRO A 111 9.54 -18.76 19.58
CA PRO A 111 10.78 -18.58 18.84
C PRO A 111 10.81 -19.32 17.48
N PHE A 112 9.91 -20.26 17.29
CA PHE A 112 9.78 -21.02 16.04
C PHE A 112 8.72 -20.44 15.08
N ALA A 113 7.97 -19.42 15.50
CA ALA A 113 6.83 -18.92 14.74
C ALA A 113 7.23 -18.45 13.34
N PHE A 114 8.22 -17.60 13.22
CA PHE A 114 8.66 -17.06 11.93
C PHE A 114 9.29 -18.11 11.00
N ARG A 115 9.95 -19.14 11.55
CA ARG A 115 10.42 -20.27 10.75
C ARG A 115 9.26 -21.06 10.16
N LEU A 116 8.22 -21.30 10.96
CA LEU A 116 7.01 -21.98 10.50
C LEU A 116 6.23 -21.15 9.49
N LEU A 117 6.18 -19.82 9.66
CA LEU A 117 5.58 -18.90 8.69
C LEU A 117 6.32 -18.96 7.35
N ARG A 118 7.66 -18.94 7.35
CA ARG A 118 8.49 -19.05 6.13
C ARG A 118 8.23 -20.38 5.42
N THR A 119 8.33 -21.51 6.11
CA THR A 119 8.00 -22.81 5.54
C THR A 119 6.56 -22.90 5.01
N ALA A 120 5.62 -22.22 5.68
CA ALA A 120 4.24 -22.18 5.23
C ALA A 120 4.05 -21.30 4.00
N LEU A 121 4.85 -20.23 3.86
CA LEU A 121 4.85 -19.37 2.68
C LEU A 121 5.31 -20.14 1.43
N ASP A 122 6.40 -20.89 1.55
CA ASP A 122 6.98 -21.67 0.44
C ASP A 122 6.04 -22.76 -0.07
N ASN A 123 5.30 -23.42 0.83
CA ASN A 123 4.46 -24.57 0.54
C ASN A 123 2.94 -24.31 0.57
N GLY A 124 2.54 -23.03 0.71
CA GLY A 124 1.14 -22.63 0.84
C GLY A 124 0.47 -22.29 -0.49
N ASP A 125 -0.84 -22.43 -0.54
CA ASP A 125 -1.68 -21.85 -1.58
C ASP A 125 -1.84 -20.33 -1.37
N ALA A 126 -2.58 -19.66 -2.28
CA ALA A 126 -2.79 -18.20 -2.23
C ALA A 126 -3.45 -17.73 -0.93
N ASP A 127 -4.40 -18.49 -0.40
CA ASP A 127 -5.11 -18.13 0.84
C ASP A 127 -4.20 -18.24 2.06
N VAL A 128 -3.35 -19.27 2.10
CA VAL A 128 -2.34 -19.45 3.15
C VAL A 128 -1.32 -18.33 3.09
N ARG A 129 -0.82 -17.96 1.90
CA ARG A 129 0.12 -16.85 1.72
C ARG A 129 -0.48 -15.53 2.18
N ALA A 130 -1.73 -15.22 1.77
CA ALA A 130 -2.44 -14.03 2.23
C ALA A 130 -2.59 -13.99 3.77
N ALA A 131 -2.93 -15.13 4.38
CA ALA A 131 -3.03 -15.24 5.84
C ALA A 131 -1.68 -15.01 6.54
N ILE A 132 -0.57 -15.48 5.95
CA ILE A 132 0.78 -15.27 6.48
C ILE A 132 1.18 -13.81 6.44
N VAL A 133 0.92 -13.13 5.32
CA VAL A 133 1.15 -11.68 5.18
C VAL A 133 0.36 -10.92 6.25
N ALA A 134 -0.94 -11.23 6.41
CA ALA A 134 -1.76 -10.61 7.45
C ALA A 134 -1.22 -10.87 8.88
N ILE A 135 -0.72 -12.08 9.17
CA ILE A 135 -0.10 -12.40 10.46
C ILE A 135 1.19 -11.61 10.67
N ALA A 136 2.04 -11.49 9.65
CA ALA A 136 3.29 -10.72 9.71
C ALA A 136 3.00 -9.22 9.89
N THR A 137 1.97 -8.70 9.23
CA THR A 137 1.54 -7.30 9.34
C THR A 137 1.14 -6.92 10.78
N GLU A 138 0.52 -7.83 11.51
CA GLU A 138 0.17 -7.62 12.92
C GLU A 138 1.40 -7.48 13.85
N GLN A 139 2.58 -7.89 13.38
CA GLN A 139 3.80 -7.89 14.19
C GLN A 139 4.72 -6.73 13.78
N HIS A 140 5.23 -5.98 14.76
CA HIS A 140 6.20 -4.90 14.53
C HIS A 140 7.60 -5.34 14.96
N THR A 141 8.05 -6.50 14.47
CA THR A 141 9.35 -7.10 14.80
C THR A 141 10.25 -7.18 13.56
N PRO A 142 11.58 -7.16 13.72
CA PRO A 142 12.51 -7.33 12.60
C PRO A 142 12.23 -8.60 11.76
N SER A 143 11.88 -9.71 12.41
CA SER A 143 11.57 -10.97 11.71
C SER A 143 10.29 -10.89 10.87
N ALA A 144 9.31 -10.07 11.28
CA ALA A 144 8.10 -9.81 10.49
C ALA A 144 8.44 -8.94 9.27
N ASP A 145 9.28 -7.95 9.44
CA ASP A 145 9.75 -7.08 8.37
C ASP A 145 10.55 -7.88 7.33
N GLU A 146 11.47 -8.73 7.78
CA GLU A 146 12.25 -9.64 6.92
C GLU A 146 11.33 -10.56 6.11
N LEU A 147 10.30 -11.13 6.74
CA LEU A 147 9.32 -11.97 6.05
C LEU A 147 8.53 -11.20 4.98
N LEU A 148 8.07 -9.98 5.29
CA LEU A 148 7.35 -9.14 4.34
C LEU A 148 8.23 -8.69 3.17
N LEU A 149 9.51 -8.36 3.44
CA LEU A 149 10.49 -8.05 2.38
C LEU A 149 10.72 -9.27 1.49
N GLN A 150 10.84 -10.48 2.06
CA GLN A 150 10.97 -11.72 1.29
C GLN A 150 9.74 -11.94 0.39
N VAL A 151 8.52 -11.72 0.91
CA VAL A 151 7.28 -11.81 0.12
C VAL A 151 7.26 -10.78 -1.01
N LEU A 152 7.78 -9.58 -0.79
CA LEU A 152 7.91 -8.55 -1.83
C LEU A 152 8.87 -8.98 -2.95
N ILE A 153 10.01 -9.56 -2.58
CA ILE A 153 11.04 -10.04 -3.50
C ILE A 153 10.50 -11.21 -4.32
N ASP A 154 10.00 -12.25 -3.67
CA ASP A 154 9.57 -13.49 -4.32
C ASP A 154 8.28 -13.33 -5.15
N GLY A 155 7.52 -12.25 -4.94
CA GLY A 155 6.23 -12.06 -5.60
C GLY A 155 5.20 -13.14 -5.23
N SER A 156 5.40 -13.85 -4.13
CA SER A 156 4.50 -14.92 -3.66
C SER A 156 3.13 -14.41 -3.20
N HIS A 157 2.98 -13.09 -3.05
CA HIS A 157 1.75 -12.36 -2.83
C HIS A 157 1.77 -11.07 -3.68
N PRO A 158 0.63 -10.49 -4.08
CA PRO A 158 0.62 -9.26 -4.87
C PRO A 158 1.50 -8.17 -4.24
N ARG A 159 2.55 -7.77 -4.97
CA ARG A 159 3.58 -6.82 -4.48
C ARG A 159 2.99 -5.48 -4.05
N SER A 160 1.95 -5.00 -4.74
CA SER A 160 1.25 -3.77 -4.37
C SER A 160 0.63 -3.84 -2.96
N ARG A 161 0.01 -4.98 -2.62
CA ARG A 161 -0.54 -5.19 -1.28
C ARG A 161 0.55 -5.31 -0.23
N THR A 162 1.60 -6.09 -0.52
CA THR A 162 2.75 -6.26 0.38
C THR A 162 3.45 -4.92 0.63
N ALA A 163 3.62 -4.09 -0.41
CA ALA A 163 4.18 -2.75 -0.29
C ALA A 163 3.30 -1.85 0.60
N THR A 164 1.97 -1.91 0.47
CA THR A 164 1.06 -1.18 1.36
C THR A 164 1.29 -1.53 2.84
N GLU A 165 1.51 -2.81 3.15
CA GLU A 165 1.82 -3.27 4.51
C GLU A 165 3.23 -2.87 4.99
N LEU A 166 4.16 -2.67 4.06
CA LEU A 166 5.53 -2.20 4.34
C LEU A 166 5.62 -0.68 4.49
N THR A 167 4.70 0.10 3.91
CA THR A 167 4.70 1.58 3.95
C THR A 167 4.88 2.16 5.36
N PRO A 168 4.13 1.74 6.40
CA PRO A 168 4.33 2.27 7.76
C PRO A 168 5.70 1.93 8.37
N ARG A 169 6.43 1.02 7.75
CA ARG A 169 7.73 0.48 8.20
C ARG A 169 8.90 1.01 7.37
N ALA A 170 8.64 1.69 6.26
CA ALA A 170 9.63 2.10 5.27
C ALA A 170 10.83 2.83 5.90
N ARG A 171 10.56 3.76 6.82
CA ARG A 171 11.63 4.56 7.49
C ARG A 171 12.67 3.73 8.24
N ARG A 172 12.31 2.59 8.81
CA ARG A 172 13.26 1.68 9.48
C ARG A 172 13.91 0.67 8.53
N LEU A 173 13.32 0.49 7.34
CA LEU A 173 13.77 -0.46 6.33
C LEU A 173 14.68 0.17 5.26
N VAL A 174 14.99 1.45 5.38
CA VAL A 174 15.78 2.20 4.39
C VAL A 174 17.04 1.47 3.92
N PRO A 175 17.90 0.90 4.77
CA PRO A 175 19.09 0.17 4.29
C PRO A 175 18.71 -0.97 3.33
N TYR A 176 17.73 -1.79 3.69
CA TYR A 176 17.27 -2.91 2.87
C TYR A 176 16.61 -2.44 1.56
N LEU A 177 15.84 -1.34 1.60
CA LEU A 177 15.21 -0.78 0.41
C LEU A 177 16.23 -0.18 -0.56
N ILE A 178 17.32 0.39 -0.07
CA ILE A 178 18.45 0.86 -0.89
C ILE A 178 19.09 -0.34 -1.59
N ASP A 179 19.36 -1.43 -0.90
CA ASP A 179 19.92 -2.65 -1.49
C ASP A 179 18.94 -3.24 -2.55
N LEU A 180 17.64 -3.24 -2.27
CA LEU A 180 16.62 -3.70 -3.21
C LEU A 180 16.46 -2.79 -4.43
N SER A 181 16.86 -1.53 -4.38
CA SER A 181 16.87 -0.65 -5.55
C SER A 181 17.89 -1.07 -6.62
N ASP A 182 18.82 -1.95 -6.29
CA ASP A 182 19.80 -2.55 -7.19
C ASP A 182 19.48 -4.03 -7.54
N HIS A 183 18.26 -4.50 -7.21
CA HIS A 183 17.85 -5.88 -7.46
C HIS A 183 17.75 -6.18 -8.96
N THR A 184 17.97 -7.44 -9.36
CA THR A 184 17.92 -7.86 -10.77
C THR A 184 16.55 -7.68 -11.42
N GLU A 185 15.48 -7.89 -10.68
CA GLU A 185 14.11 -7.78 -11.15
C GLU A 185 13.60 -6.32 -11.07
N ALA A 186 13.17 -5.76 -12.19
CA ALA A 186 12.71 -4.37 -12.28
C ALA A 186 11.53 -4.05 -11.37
N GLU A 187 10.60 -5.00 -11.18
CA GLU A 187 9.46 -4.78 -10.32
C GLU A 187 9.85 -4.66 -8.84
N VAL A 188 10.88 -5.39 -8.39
CA VAL A 188 11.42 -5.26 -7.03
C VAL A 188 12.09 -3.89 -6.86
N ARG A 189 12.90 -3.45 -7.83
CA ARG A 189 13.49 -2.08 -7.81
C ARG A 189 12.42 -0.99 -7.77
N TYR A 190 11.36 -1.14 -8.58
CA TYR A 190 10.22 -0.23 -8.58
C TYR A 190 9.58 -0.07 -7.20
N TRP A 191 9.24 -1.21 -6.55
CA TRP A 191 8.61 -1.17 -5.24
C TRP A 191 9.55 -0.69 -4.13
N ALA A 192 10.84 -0.97 -4.24
CA ALA A 192 11.85 -0.42 -3.34
C ALA A 192 11.88 1.11 -3.38
N LEU A 193 11.92 1.71 -4.59
CA LEU A 193 11.87 3.17 -4.76
C LEU A 193 10.55 3.77 -4.29
N MET A 194 9.43 3.10 -4.55
CA MET A 194 8.11 3.55 -4.08
C MET A 194 8.01 3.59 -2.57
N LEU A 195 8.60 2.62 -1.88
CA LEU A 195 8.69 2.59 -0.40
C LEU A 195 9.68 3.62 0.13
N LEU A 196 10.82 3.84 -0.54
CA LEU A 196 11.79 4.87 -0.18
C LEU A 196 11.20 6.28 -0.25
N ARG A 197 10.17 6.53 -1.04
CA ARG A 197 9.47 7.82 -1.11
C ARG A 197 8.93 8.26 0.25
N ASP A 198 8.41 7.33 1.06
CA ASP A 198 7.91 7.62 2.41
C ASP A 198 9.04 7.84 3.45
N ALA A 199 10.29 7.69 3.00
CA ALA A 199 11.50 7.92 3.75
C ALA A 199 12.54 8.75 2.95
N SER A 200 12.05 9.64 2.07
CA SER A 200 12.87 10.43 1.14
C SER A 200 13.90 11.34 1.82
N ASP A 201 13.64 11.74 3.08
CA ASP A 201 14.54 12.50 3.94
C ASP A 201 15.71 11.67 4.51
N LYS A 202 15.70 10.34 4.32
CA LYS A 202 16.74 9.48 4.88
C LYS A 202 17.98 9.42 3.99
N PRO A 203 19.19 9.31 4.60
CA PRO A 203 20.42 9.13 3.84
C PRO A 203 20.35 7.95 2.89
N GLY A 204 20.81 8.15 1.66
CA GLY A 204 20.85 7.13 0.62
C GLY A 204 19.61 7.04 -0.28
N ALA A 205 18.44 7.52 0.15
CA ALA A 205 17.22 7.50 -0.68
C ALA A 205 17.41 8.30 -1.99
N LYS A 206 17.97 9.52 -1.90
CA LYS A 206 18.32 10.35 -3.06
C LYS A 206 19.31 9.64 -3.98
N ALA A 207 20.38 9.06 -3.43
CA ALA A 207 21.40 8.36 -4.23
C ALA A 207 20.81 7.14 -4.96
N ALA A 208 19.92 6.39 -4.33
CA ALA A 208 19.17 5.29 -4.99
C ALA A 208 18.33 5.81 -6.17
N ALA A 209 17.59 6.92 -5.98
CA ALA A 209 16.80 7.53 -7.04
C ALA A 209 17.67 8.03 -8.21
N VAL A 210 18.81 8.65 -7.91
CA VAL A 210 19.76 9.11 -8.95
C VAL A 210 20.28 7.92 -9.77
N ARG A 211 20.69 6.82 -9.13
CA ARG A 211 21.15 5.61 -9.86
C ARG A 211 20.04 5.03 -10.75
N CYS A 212 18.82 4.95 -10.21
CA CYS A 212 17.68 4.37 -10.92
C CYS A 212 17.05 5.31 -11.98
N SER A 213 17.47 6.56 -12.09
CA SER A 213 16.96 7.48 -13.12
C SER A 213 17.32 7.07 -14.56
N THR A 214 18.37 6.26 -14.73
CA THR A 214 18.82 5.71 -16.01
C THR A 214 18.52 4.21 -16.17
N ASP A 215 17.62 3.66 -15.34
CA ASP A 215 17.24 2.24 -15.39
C ASP A 215 16.68 1.84 -16.77
N PRO A 216 16.99 0.66 -17.29
CA PRO A 216 16.41 0.18 -18.55
C PRO A 216 14.87 0.10 -18.51
N SER A 217 14.27 -0.10 -17.34
CA SER A 217 12.82 -0.14 -17.16
C SER A 217 12.23 1.25 -16.94
N GLY A 218 11.33 1.70 -17.81
CA GLY A 218 10.63 2.97 -17.65
C GLY A 218 9.80 3.08 -16.37
N THR A 219 9.29 1.96 -15.84
CA THR A 219 8.58 1.96 -14.54
C THR A 219 9.52 2.32 -13.38
N VAL A 220 10.77 1.85 -13.42
CA VAL A 220 11.79 2.17 -12.43
C VAL A 220 12.24 3.62 -12.58
N ARG A 221 12.49 4.13 -13.81
CA ARG A 221 12.81 5.55 -14.05
C ARG A 221 11.70 6.46 -13.54
N SER A 222 10.45 6.08 -13.77
CA SER A 222 9.28 6.80 -13.26
C SER A 222 9.23 6.84 -11.72
N ALA A 223 9.51 5.72 -11.04
CA ALA A 223 9.59 5.66 -9.59
C ALA A 223 10.76 6.50 -9.05
N ALA A 224 11.90 6.51 -9.75
CA ALA A 224 13.04 7.35 -9.45
C ALA A 224 12.69 8.86 -9.53
N ALA A 225 12.01 9.30 -10.60
CA ALA A 225 11.54 10.67 -10.72
C ALA A 225 10.63 11.08 -9.55
N ARG A 226 9.68 10.22 -9.17
CA ARG A 226 8.77 10.45 -8.02
C ARG A 226 9.51 10.51 -6.69
N LEU A 227 10.55 9.70 -6.49
CA LEU A 227 11.37 9.76 -5.29
C LEU A 227 12.21 11.03 -5.28
N LEU A 228 12.80 11.45 -6.40
CA LEU A 228 13.53 12.70 -6.52
C LEU A 228 12.67 13.91 -6.13
N GLY A 229 11.44 14.01 -6.65
CA GLY A 229 10.49 15.05 -6.26
C GLY A 229 10.21 15.06 -4.75
N ALA A 230 9.99 13.89 -4.16
CA ALA A 230 9.72 13.76 -2.73
C ALA A 230 10.91 14.18 -1.83
N THR A 231 12.14 14.22 -2.34
CA THR A 231 13.31 14.70 -1.56
C THR A 231 13.28 16.19 -1.28
N ARG A 232 12.56 16.98 -2.11
CA ARG A 232 12.48 18.45 -2.04
C ARG A 232 13.84 19.14 -2.04
N VAL A 233 14.81 18.60 -2.78
CA VAL A 233 16.17 19.10 -2.88
C VAL A 233 16.47 19.48 -4.32
N ALA A 234 16.76 20.74 -4.59
CA ALA A 234 16.94 21.28 -5.93
C ALA A 234 18.22 20.78 -6.68
N ASP A 235 19.21 20.22 -5.99
CA ASP A 235 20.49 19.79 -6.57
C ASP A 235 20.39 18.61 -7.55
N VAL A 236 19.18 18.02 -7.73
CA VAL A 236 18.92 16.90 -8.65
C VAL A 236 18.35 17.32 -10.01
N GLN A 237 18.32 18.61 -10.31
CA GLN A 237 17.81 19.17 -11.59
C GLN A 237 18.47 18.51 -12.81
N HIS A 238 19.78 18.31 -12.77
CA HIS A 238 20.53 17.67 -13.85
C HIS A 238 20.12 16.22 -14.11
N VAL A 239 19.52 15.54 -13.10
CA VAL A 239 18.98 14.17 -13.21
C VAL A 239 17.56 14.20 -13.77
N LEU A 240 16.75 15.20 -13.44
CA LEU A 240 15.37 15.33 -13.91
C LEU A 240 15.26 15.76 -15.35
N ARG A 241 16.18 16.62 -15.84
CA ARG A 241 16.16 17.15 -17.21
C ARG A 241 16.07 16.05 -18.29
N PRO A 242 16.92 15.00 -18.30
CA PRO A 242 16.78 13.91 -19.27
C PRO A 242 15.44 13.16 -19.18
N LEU A 243 14.86 13.06 -17.98
CA LEU A 243 13.57 12.37 -17.77
C LEU A 243 12.38 13.16 -18.32
N LEU A 244 12.50 14.49 -18.49
CA LEU A 244 11.48 15.32 -19.14
C LEU A 244 11.34 14.98 -20.62
N THR A 245 12.37 14.41 -21.25
CA THR A 245 12.36 14.00 -22.67
C THR A 245 12.36 12.48 -22.86
N ASP A 246 12.04 11.72 -21.82
CA ASP A 246 11.96 10.24 -21.86
C ASP A 246 10.97 9.78 -22.94
N GLU A 247 11.28 8.67 -23.60
CA GLU A 247 10.41 8.06 -24.61
C GLU A 247 9.01 7.72 -24.05
N ILE A 248 8.92 7.42 -22.76
CA ILE A 248 7.71 6.93 -22.10
C ILE A 248 6.98 8.09 -21.41
N PHE A 249 5.75 8.35 -21.81
CA PHE A 249 4.96 9.49 -21.33
C PHE A 249 4.79 9.57 -19.82
N PHE A 250 4.64 8.43 -19.13
CA PHE A 250 4.47 8.47 -17.68
C PHE A 250 5.77 8.80 -16.94
N VAL A 251 6.96 8.56 -17.54
CA VAL A 251 8.24 9.03 -17.00
C VAL A 251 8.30 10.54 -17.12
N ARG A 252 8.01 11.10 -18.31
CA ARG A 252 7.95 12.56 -18.53
C ARG A 252 6.98 13.25 -17.58
N SER A 253 5.77 12.66 -17.40
CA SER A 253 4.76 13.21 -16.50
C SER A 253 5.23 13.26 -15.03
N HIS A 254 5.91 12.22 -14.54
CA HIS A 254 6.43 12.21 -13.18
C HIS A 254 7.68 13.08 -13.02
N ALA A 255 8.52 13.18 -14.04
CA ALA A 255 9.64 14.12 -14.06
C ALA A 255 9.15 15.58 -13.99
N ALA A 256 8.14 15.93 -14.79
CA ALA A 256 7.53 17.26 -14.74
C ALA A 256 7.00 17.61 -13.34
N ARG A 257 6.25 16.71 -12.70
CA ARG A 257 5.79 16.93 -11.31
C ARG A 257 6.95 17.10 -10.33
N ALA A 258 7.98 16.24 -10.46
CA ALA A 258 9.15 16.32 -9.60
C ALA A 258 9.85 17.68 -9.69
N VAL A 259 9.92 18.30 -10.88
CA VAL A 259 10.47 19.65 -11.07
C VAL A 259 9.74 20.68 -10.23
N GLY A 260 8.39 20.68 -10.25
CA GLY A 260 7.60 21.58 -9.39
C GLY A 260 7.74 21.27 -7.91
N GLU A 261 7.80 19.98 -7.52
CA GLU A 261 7.94 19.56 -6.12
C GLU A 261 9.26 19.99 -5.48
N ILE A 262 10.36 20.04 -6.25
CA ILE A 262 11.69 20.48 -5.78
C ILE A 262 12.00 21.94 -6.05
N ASP A 263 11.05 22.67 -6.64
CA ASP A 263 11.21 24.09 -7.01
C ASP A 263 12.44 24.33 -7.91
N ALA A 264 12.56 23.52 -8.98
CA ALA A 264 13.67 23.61 -9.92
C ALA A 264 13.43 24.67 -10.98
N GLU A 265 13.51 25.94 -10.60
CA GLU A 265 13.21 27.13 -11.44
C GLU A 265 13.91 27.11 -12.80
N ASN A 266 15.16 26.68 -12.86
CA ASN A 266 15.94 26.60 -14.10
C ASN A 266 15.46 25.55 -15.11
N LEU A 267 14.47 24.74 -14.75
CA LEU A 267 13.79 23.78 -15.63
C LEU A 267 12.40 24.27 -16.09
N ALA A 268 11.99 25.49 -15.72
CA ALA A 268 10.68 26.04 -16.07
C ALA A 268 10.44 26.02 -17.59
N GLY A 269 11.44 26.41 -18.41
CA GLY A 269 11.35 26.33 -19.86
C GLY A 269 11.24 24.91 -20.40
N ASP A 270 12.00 23.97 -19.84
CA ASP A 270 11.91 22.55 -20.22
C ASP A 270 10.51 21.97 -19.89
N VAL A 271 9.90 22.37 -18.76
CA VAL A 271 8.55 21.99 -18.39
C VAL A 271 7.50 22.66 -19.26
N ALA A 272 7.68 23.96 -19.61
CA ALA A 272 6.77 24.68 -20.50
C ALA A 272 6.70 24.04 -21.90
N ALA A 273 7.81 23.52 -22.41
CA ALA A 273 7.84 22.78 -23.69
C ALA A 273 6.93 21.52 -23.63
N LEU A 274 6.72 20.92 -22.48
CA LEU A 274 5.82 19.78 -22.31
C LEU A 274 4.32 20.14 -22.43
N LEU A 275 3.95 21.39 -22.51
CA LEU A 275 2.58 21.82 -22.85
C LEU A 275 2.19 21.39 -24.27
N ALA A 276 3.17 21.16 -25.17
CA ALA A 276 3.00 20.61 -26.52
C ALA A 276 3.04 19.06 -26.55
N ASP A 277 3.21 18.36 -25.42
CA ASP A 277 3.34 16.90 -25.41
C ASP A 277 2.09 16.23 -25.99
N THR A 278 2.27 15.14 -26.71
CA THR A 278 1.17 14.34 -27.27
C THR A 278 0.27 13.73 -26.20
N SER A 279 0.82 13.43 -25.00
CA SER A 279 0.09 12.85 -23.88
C SER A 279 -0.60 13.93 -23.05
N TRP A 280 -1.90 13.79 -22.88
CA TRP A 280 -2.66 14.64 -21.96
C TRP A 280 -2.12 14.62 -20.52
N TRP A 281 -1.66 13.46 -20.06
CA TRP A 281 -1.10 13.29 -18.71
C TRP A 281 0.17 14.12 -18.50
N VAL A 282 1.00 14.24 -19.54
CA VAL A 282 2.22 15.05 -19.49
C VAL A 282 1.86 16.54 -19.50
N ARG A 283 0.96 16.95 -20.39
CA ARG A 283 0.50 18.35 -20.42
C ARG A 283 -0.13 18.79 -19.10
N ALA A 284 -0.93 17.91 -18.46
CA ALA A 284 -1.52 18.20 -17.15
C ALA A 284 -0.43 18.34 -16.06
N ALA A 285 0.56 17.45 -16.04
CA ALA A 285 1.68 17.51 -15.10
C ALA A 285 2.54 18.76 -15.30
N ALA A 286 2.75 19.17 -16.56
CA ALA A 286 3.47 20.41 -16.90
C ALA A 286 2.75 21.65 -16.36
N LYS A 287 1.43 21.74 -16.54
CA LYS A 287 0.62 22.84 -15.98
C LYS A 287 0.71 22.92 -14.46
N GLU A 288 0.54 21.77 -13.77
CA GLU A 288 0.69 21.68 -12.31
C GLU A 288 2.07 22.16 -11.85
N SER A 289 3.12 21.71 -12.53
CA SER A 289 4.50 22.08 -12.20
C SER A 289 4.78 23.57 -12.42
N LEU A 290 4.35 24.15 -13.55
CA LEU A 290 4.51 25.57 -13.82
C LEU A 290 3.82 26.44 -12.76
N LEU A 291 2.66 26.03 -12.26
CA LEU A 291 1.99 26.73 -11.16
C LEU A 291 2.81 26.67 -9.87
N LEU A 292 3.47 25.54 -9.58
CA LEU A 292 4.33 25.41 -8.40
C LEU A 292 5.62 26.22 -8.50
N LEU A 293 6.14 26.46 -9.71
CA LEU A 293 7.36 27.23 -9.96
C LEU A 293 7.16 28.76 -9.88
N GLY A 294 5.99 29.24 -9.50
CA GLY A 294 5.72 30.64 -9.25
C GLY A 294 6.02 31.54 -10.45
N ASP A 295 6.75 32.64 -10.23
CA ASP A 295 7.04 33.65 -11.26
C ASP A 295 7.83 33.07 -12.46
N ASN A 296 8.77 32.14 -12.22
CA ASN A 296 9.53 31.46 -13.28
C ASN A 296 8.61 30.58 -14.15
N GLY A 297 7.62 29.92 -13.53
CA GLY A 297 6.61 29.17 -14.26
C GLY A 297 5.65 30.02 -15.05
N LEU A 298 5.30 31.22 -14.54
CA LEU A 298 4.49 32.21 -15.25
C LEU A 298 5.24 32.80 -16.46
N GLU A 299 6.51 33.14 -16.29
CA GLU A 299 7.36 33.64 -17.39
C GLU A 299 7.47 32.60 -18.51
N ALA A 300 7.86 31.37 -18.17
CA ALA A 300 7.97 30.26 -19.12
C ALA A 300 6.62 29.93 -19.81
N ALA A 301 5.50 29.96 -19.09
CA ALA A 301 4.18 29.79 -19.71
C ALA A 301 3.80 30.96 -20.62
N THR A 302 4.22 32.20 -20.30
CA THR A 302 3.93 33.38 -21.12
C THR A 302 4.64 33.32 -22.47
N GLU A 303 5.85 32.80 -22.53
CA GLU A 303 6.57 32.56 -23.79
C GLU A 303 5.81 31.59 -24.71
N MET A 304 5.16 30.58 -24.16
CA MET A 304 4.38 29.56 -24.91
C MET A 304 3.04 30.08 -25.45
N LEU A 305 2.61 31.31 -25.13
CA LEU A 305 1.36 31.90 -25.66
C LEU A 305 1.37 32.09 -27.17
N GLN A 306 2.56 32.20 -27.77
CA GLN A 306 2.77 32.37 -29.21
C GLN A 306 3.30 31.11 -29.89
N ASP A 307 3.33 29.96 -29.18
CA ASP A 307 3.81 28.69 -29.74
C ASP A 307 3.00 28.28 -30.98
N ALA A 308 3.62 27.54 -31.89
CA ALA A 308 2.96 27.03 -33.10
C ALA A 308 1.93 25.93 -32.76
N ASP A 309 2.15 25.18 -31.69
CA ASP A 309 1.26 24.12 -31.25
C ASP A 309 0.02 24.64 -30.51
N GLY A 310 -1.16 24.14 -30.87
CA GLY A 310 -2.42 24.57 -30.28
C GLY A 310 -2.59 24.17 -28.82
N PHE A 311 -2.13 22.98 -28.44
CA PHE A 311 -2.21 22.49 -27.04
C PHE A 311 -1.27 23.31 -26.14
N ALA A 312 -0.08 23.66 -26.64
CA ALA A 312 0.86 24.51 -25.93
C ALA A 312 0.25 25.87 -25.60
N ARG A 313 -0.32 26.56 -26.64
CA ARG A 313 -0.99 27.86 -26.44
C ARG A 313 -2.15 27.80 -25.47
N ASP A 314 -2.98 26.77 -25.57
CA ASP A 314 -4.14 26.61 -24.67
C ASP A 314 -3.71 26.29 -23.23
N GLY A 315 -2.75 25.38 -23.04
CA GLY A 315 -2.15 25.10 -21.77
C GLY A 315 -1.49 26.32 -21.10
N ALA A 316 -0.75 27.09 -21.90
CA ALA A 316 -0.16 28.36 -21.45
C ALA A 316 -1.20 29.39 -20.99
N ARG A 317 -2.30 29.57 -21.77
CA ARG A 317 -3.42 30.44 -21.36
C ARG A 317 -4.05 30.01 -20.04
N GLU A 318 -4.21 28.70 -19.84
CA GLU A 318 -4.75 28.17 -18.57
C GLU A 318 -3.84 28.53 -17.40
N VAL A 319 -2.53 28.29 -17.50
CA VAL A 319 -1.52 28.64 -16.49
C VAL A 319 -1.53 30.13 -16.18
N VAL A 320 -1.38 30.98 -17.20
CA VAL A 320 -1.37 32.46 -17.04
C VAL A 320 -2.68 32.97 -16.43
N SER A 321 -3.82 32.37 -16.83
CA SER A 321 -5.12 32.75 -16.26
C SER A 321 -5.26 32.30 -14.77
N ALA A 322 -4.64 31.20 -14.36
CA ALA A 322 -4.61 30.77 -12.96
C ALA A 322 -3.84 31.79 -12.10
N PHE A 323 -2.64 32.17 -12.50
CA PHE A 323 -1.87 33.22 -11.82
C PHE A 323 -2.63 34.54 -11.68
N ARG A 324 -3.31 34.99 -12.73
CA ARG A 324 -4.11 36.22 -12.70
C ARG A 324 -5.28 36.14 -11.74
N ARG A 325 -5.86 34.96 -11.52
CA ARG A 325 -6.95 34.76 -10.56
C ARG A 325 -6.45 34.80 -9.12
N GLU A 326 -5.30 34.24 -8.84
CA GLU A 326 -4.67 34.24 -7.52
C GLU A 326 -4.14 35.64 -7.13
N ALA A 327 -3.65 36.41 -8.11
CA ALA A 327 -3.18 37.77 -7.92
C ALA A 327 -4.29 38.84 -7.73
N ARG A 328 -5.58 38.48 -7.98
CA ARG A 328 -6.70 39.37 -7.63
C ARG A 328 -7.00 39.24 -6.13
N PRO A 329 -6.78 40.31 -5.30
CA PRO A 329 -7.31 40.33 -3.94
C PRO A 329 -8.83 40.13 -4.03
N LEU A 330 -9.41 39.41 -3.07
CA LEU A 330 -10.85 39.44 -2.82
C LEU A 330 -11.25 40.91 -2.59
N GLU A 331 -11.61 41.62 -3.65
CA GLU A 331 -12.38 42.85 -3.50
C GLU A 331 -13.68 42.41 -2.84
N LEU A 332 -13.71 42.63 -1.54
CA LEU A 332 -14.90 42.52 -0.70
C LEU A 332 -16.03 43.25 -1.43
N VAL A 333 -17.02 42.48 -1.85
CA VAL A 333 -18.31 42.99 -2.23
C VAL A 333 -18.86 43.71 -1.01
N GLY A 334 -18.74 45.02 -1.05
CA GLY A 334 -19.40 45.93 -0.13
C GLY A 334 -20.91 46.01 -0.35
#